data_7f3c5eee3c097dd56b1a3c54b68b34b4
#
_entry.id   7f3c5eee3c097dd56b1a3c54b68b34b4
#
_cell.length_a   1.000
_cell.length_b   1.000
_cell.length_c   1.000
_cell.angle_alpha   90.00
_cell.angle_beta   90.00
_cell.angle_gamma   90.00
#
_symmetry.space_group_name_H-M   'P 1'
#
loop_
_entity.id
_entity.type
_entity.pdbx_description
1 polymer ?
#
loop_
_entity_poly.entity_id
_entity_poly.type
_entity_poly.pdbx_seq_one_letter_code
_entity_poly.pdbx_strand_id
1 'polypeptide(L)'
;MTRPPDLADSPPPEAQTPTRARPRYRPLPTADMPRILWADDEIDLLKPHVLFLEAKGYSVETVTNGADAVDRVADDRFDVVFLDEQMPGLGGLDALEQIKERRPETPVVMITKSEEEHLMEDAIGRKIADYLIKPVHPKQILLTCKRLLDGDRIRGEQVQQDYLQAFGQLSARLGGPLAHDEWIDVYKQLVRFDLDLEGGDESVRQILDDQYKGANEAFARFIEERYPEWITAARDSEKPGESRPMLSHDIIGESVMPLLGDVGGTPERPVVFFLIDCLRYDQWLLFERTLQQHFEVETDWHYSILPTATPYSRNAIFGGLLPMDLARRFPDRFTADVRDDDEPSLNAHEDAFLRDLLDRRHRKDIRMRYEKISTASDGAAFADRVTDLLQVDLSAVVVNFVDILAHSRSDSRVLREIAPDVPAYRGLSTTWFEHSWLSDAFRQLAEHDCTVVITSDHGAVRSLNATKVIGDRETSTSLRYKHGRNLKVDGREAIFVKEPEDYGLPRAGINENYIFATEDRYFVYPTNYHKYQERYRDSFLHGGVSLEEVLLPVATLRPTR
;
A
#
# COMPACT_ATOMS: atom_id res chain seq x y z
N MET A 1 -2.22 2.20 -91.32
CA MET A 1 -1.25 2.22 -92.47
C MET A 1 0.09 2.74 -91.89
N THR A 2 1.10 1.89 -92.03
CA THR A 2 2.53 2.13 -92.18
C THR A 2 3.33 2.79 -91.07
N ARG A 3 4.11 1.96 -90.41
CA ARG A 3 5.45 2.26 -89.87
C ARG A 3 6.41 2.66 -90.99
N PRO A 4 7.46 3.40 -90.69
CA PRO A 4 8.83 2.94 -90.80
C PRO A 4 9.82 3.66 -89.85
N PRO A 5 11.16 3.49 -89.98
CA PRO A 5 11.91 2.42 -89.41
C PRO A 5 13.08 2.93 -88.50
N ASP A 6 13.83 1.98 -87.89
CA ASP A 6 15.04 2.06 -87.12
C ASP A 6 16.12 3.02 -87.62
N LEU A 7 16.85 3.61 -86.63
CA LEU A 7 18.29 3.88 -86.78
C LEU A 7 18.98 3.64 -85.44
N ALA A 8 19.96 2.80 -85.54
CA ALA A 8 20.85 2.31 -84.50
C ALA A 8 21.91 3.35 -84.08
N ASP A 9 22.41 3.14 -82.88
CA ASP A 9 23.82 3.11 -82.51
C ASP A 9 24.45 4.23 -81.72
N SER A 10 25.02 3.81 -80.72
CA SER A 10 26.34 3.98 -80.06
C SER A 10 26.25 4.28 -78.58
N PRO A 11 26.99 3.52 -77.72
CA PRO A 11 26.94 3.74 -76.28
C PRO A 11 27.81 4.94 -75.83
N PRO A 12 27.38 5.68 -74.82
CA PRO A 12 28.22 6.70 -74.20
C PRO A 12 29.23 6.11 -73.20
N PRO A 13 30.31 6.81 -72.90
CA PRO A 13 31.50 6.31 -72.17
C PRO A 13 31.21 6.07 -70.69
N GLU A 14 31.84 5.05 -70.10
CA GLU A 14 31.83 4.70 -68.68
C GLU A 14 32.24 5.88 -67.80
N ALA A 15 31.30 6.37 -66.97
CA ALA A 15 31.57 7.28 -65.89
C ALA A 15 32.04 6.46 -64.66
N GLN A 16 33.24 6.69 -64.21
CA GLN A 16 33.77 6.17 -62.96
C GLN A 16 32.96 6.67 -61.78
N THR A 17 32.21 5.75 -61.13
CA THR A 17 31.45 6.02 -59.91
C THR A 17 32.40 6.15 -58.72
N PRO A 18 32.35 7.24 -57.91
CA PRO A 18 33.10 7.30 -56.68
C PRO A 18 32.49 6.32 -55.67
N THR A 19 33.37 5.51 -55.11
CA THR A 19 33.07 4.53 -54.06
C THR A 19 32.49 5.30 -52.83
N ARG A 20 31.16 5.35 -52.73
CA ARG A 20 30.52 5.82 -51.51
C ARG A 20 30.78 4.79 -50.38
N ALA A 21 31.53 5.21 -49.37
CA ALA A 21 31.62 4.46 -48.12
C ALA A 21 30.19 4.15 -47.61
N ARG A 22 29.93 2.87 -47.37
CA ARG A 22 28.66 2.43 -46.79
C ARG A 22 28.50 3.13 -45.44
N PRO A 23 27.36 3.82 -45.16
CA PRO A 23 27.10 4.33 -43.85
C PRO A 23 27.11 3.16 -42.86
N ARG A 24 27.92 3.26 -41.82
CA ARG A 24 27.85 2.33 -40.69
C ARG A 24 26.46 2.40 -40.12
N TYR A 25 25.72 1.32 -40.22
CA TYR A 25 24.38 1.16 -39.63
C TYR A 25 24.54 1.33 -38.11
N ARG A 26 24.10 2.48 -37.59
CA ARG A 26 23.91 2.71 -36.16
C ARG A 26 22.48 2.28 -35.87
N PRO A 27 22.24 1.19 -35.14
CA PRO A 27 20.88 0.85 -34.75
C PRO A 27 20.29 2.03 -33.96
N LEU A 28 19.08 2.44 -34.29
CA LEU A 28 18.31 3.38 -33.46
C LEU A 28 18.09 2.73 -32.11
N PRO A 29 18.22 3.45 -31.00
CA PRO A 29 17.88 2.92 -29.69
C PRO A 29 16.44 2.42 -29.72
N THR A 30 16.24 1.15 -29.48
CA THR A 30 14.92 0.60 -29.17
C THR A 30 14.57 1.00 -27.76
N ALA A 31 13.28 1.17 -27.44
CA ALA A 31 12.78 1.63 -26.13
C ALA A 31 13.23 0.79 -24.92
N ASP A 32 13.90 -0.35 -25.17
CA ASP A 32 14.33 -1.34 -24.16
C ASP A 32 15.85 -1.33 -23.87
N MET A 33 16.64 -0.40 -24.45
CA MET A 33 18.10 -0.41 -24.18
C MET A 33 18.41 0.45 -22.95
N PRO A 34 19.08 -0.10 -21.90
CA PRO A 34 19.46 0.66 -20.73
C PRO A 34 20.34 1.88 -21.11
N ARG A 35 19.98 3.05 -20.59
CA ARG A 35 20.63 4.33 -20.89
C ARG A 35 21.63 4.68 -19.82
N ILE A 36 22.86 4.92 -20.24
CA ILE A 36 23.99 5.31 -19.40
C ILE A 36 24.36 6.76 -19.73
N LEU A 37 24.49 7.61 -18.72
CA LEU A 37 25.16 8.90 -18.83
C LEU A 37 26.59 8.76 -18.28
N TRP A 38 27.59 9.22 -19.02
CA TRP A 38 28.97 9.22 -18.58
C TRP A 38 29.57 10.61 -18.66
N ALA A 39 29.90 11.18 -17.51
CA ALA A 39 30.58 12.47 -17.38
C ALA A 39 32.06 12.26 -17.03
N ASP A 40 32.94 12.73 -17.89
CA ASP A 40 34.42 12.67 -17.71
C ASP A 40 35.03 13.72 -18.63
N ASP A 41 35.93 14.56 -18.12
CA ASP A 41 36.56 15.61 -18.93
C ASP A 41 37.54 15.06 -20.00
N GLU A 42 38.04 13.85 -19.78
CA GLU A 42 38.85 13.07 -20.74
C GLU A 42 38.03 12.02 -21.52
N ILE A 43 36.71 12.19 -21.65
CA ILE A 43 35.79 11.21 -22.25
C ILE A 43 36.18 10.78 -23.68
N ASP A 44 36.87 11.64 -24.42
CA ASP A 44 37.38 11.30 -25.74
C ASP A 44 38.42 10.17 -25.72
N LEU A 45 39.17 10.02 -24.64
CA LEU A 45 40.10 8.91 -24.42
C LEU A 45 39.38 7.61 -24.07
N LEU A 46 38.16 7.72 -23.57
CA LEU A 46 37.31 6.59 -23.16
C LEU A 46 36.38 6.07 -24.27
N LYS A 47 36.50 6.60 -25.50
CA LYS A 47 35.74 6.12 -26.68
C LYS A 47 35.73 4.58 -26.86
N PRO A 48 36.85 3.85 -26.66
CA PRO A 48 36.84 2.39 -26.74
C PRO A 48 35.91 1.74 -25.70
N HIS A 49 35.79 2.34 -24.50
CA HIS A 49 34.90 1.86 -23.43
C HIS A 49 33.43 2.08 -23.80
N VAL A 50 33.11 3.28 -24.33
CA VAL A 50 31.77 3.61 -24.82
C VAL A 50 31.35 2.63 -25.93
N LEU A 51 32.19 2.43 -26.94
CA LEU A 51 31.92 1.48 -28.03
C LEU A 51 31.76 0.03 -27.54
N PHE A 52 32.51 -0.36 -26.51
CA PHE A 52 32.39 -1.68 -25.90
C PHE A 52 31.02 -1.85 -25.21
N LEU A 53 30.54 -0.84 -24.46
CA LEU A 53 29.22 -0.87 -23.82
C LEU A 53 28.09 -0.83 -24.86
N GLU A 54 28.20 0.00 -25.90
CA GLU A 54 27.23 0.02 -27.01
C GLU A 54 27.14 -1.34 -27.71
N ALA A 55 28.28 -2.01 -27.92
CA ALA A 55 28.32 -3.38 -28.48
C ALA A 55 27.69 -4.43 -27.54
N LYS A 56 27.52 -4.13 -26.24
CA LYS A 56 26.87 -4.98 -25.25
C LYS A 56 25.39 -4.63 -25.03
N GLY A 57 24.84 -3.71 -25.82
CA GLY A 57 23.43 -3.38 -25.81
C GLY A 57 23.02 -2.23 -24.88
N TYR A 58 23.97 -1.41 -24.44
CA TYR A 58 23.71 -0.18 -23.70
C TYR A 58 23.66 1.03 -24.62
N SER A 59 22.85 2.03 -24.30
CA SER A 59 22.88 3.35 -24.94
C SER A 59 23.70 4.30 -24.08
N VAL A 60 24.86 4.74 -24.56
CA VAL A 60 25.77 5.59 -23.78
C VAL A 60 25.74 7.00 -24.31
N GLU A 61 25.38 7.95 -23.44
CA GLU A 61 25.48 9.38 -23.67
C GLU A 61 26.66 9.93 -22.87
N THR A 62 27.42 10.85 -23.45
CA THR A 62 28.66 11.35 -22.84
C THR A 62 28.64 12.87 -22.71
N VAL A 63 29.10 13.37 -21.59
CA VAL A 63 29.32 14.81 -21.31
C VAL A 63 30.72 15.04 -20.72
N THR A 64 31.22 16.27 -20.78
CA THR A 64 32.59 16.57 -20.41
C THR A 64 32.75 17.29 -19.06
N ASN A 65 31.66 17.54 -18.35
CA ASN A 65 31.65 18.23 -17.06
C ASN A 65 30.41 17.89 -16.22
N GLY A 66 30.46 18.21 -14.93
CA GLY A 66 29.39 17.90 -14.00
C GLY A 66 28.11 18.73 -14.21
N ALA A 67 28.21 19.97 -14.68
CA ALA A 67 27.04 20.82 -14.91
C ALA A 67 26.15 20.24 -16.04
N ASP A 68 26.79 19.85 -17.16
CA ASP A 68 26.07 19.19 -18.26
C ASP A 68 25.45 17.86 -17.81
N ALA A 69 26.10 17.11 -16.90
CA ALA A 69 25.56 15.88 -16.36
C ALA A 69 24.27 16.14 -15.53
N VAL A 70 24.29 17.16 -14.68
CA VAL A 70 23.11 17.58 -13.88
C VAL A 70 21.95 18.01 -14.78
N ASP A 71 22.24 18.79 -15.82
CA ASP A 71 21.21 19.27 -16.76
C ASP A 71 20.62 18.11 -17.56
N ARG A 72 21.45 17.17 -18.03
CA ARG A 72 20.97 16.00 -18.78
C ARG A 72 20.08 15.09 -17.92
N VAL A 73 20.43 14.86 -16.64
CA VAL A 73 19.60 14.08 -15.72
C VAL A 73 18.29 14.79 -15.36
N ALA A 74 18.27 16.14 -15.39
CA ALA A 74 17.04 16.89 -15.22
C ALA A 74 16.07 16.69 -16.40
N ASP A 75 16.60 16.70 -17.64
CA ASP A 75 15.82 16.63 -18.88
C ASP A 75 15.40 15.20 -19.25
N ASP A 76 16.26 14.22 -19.00
CA ASP A 76 16.11 12.84 -19.42
C ASP A 76 16.28 11.84 -18.25
N ARG A 77 15.77 10.61 -18.44
CA ARG A 77 16.01 9.49 -17.54
C ARG A 77 17.21 8.67 -18.00
N PHE A 78 18.08 8.37 -17.06
CA PHE A 78 19.19 7.44 -17.23
C PHE A 78 19.11 6.34 -16.17
N ASP A 79 19.48 5.12 -16.58
CA ASP A 79 19.44 3.95 -15.70
C ASP A 79 20.69 3.87 -14.81
N VAL A 80 21.82 4.42 -15.26
CA VAL A 80 23.06 4.60 -14.49
C VAL A 80 23.77 5.87 -14.93
N VAL A 81 24.38 6.59 -13.99
CA VAL A 81 25.25 7.73 -14.25
C VAL A 81 26.65 7.41 -13.75
N PHE A 82 27.66 7.52 -14.63
CA PHE A 82 29.09 7.51 -14.26
C PHE A 82 29.58 8.94 -14.17
N LEU A 83 30.20 9.31 -13.04
CA LEU A 83 30.76 10.63 -12.80
C LEU A 83 32.26 10.51 -12.49
N ASP A 84 33.10 11.18 -13.27
CA ASP A 84 34.47 11.44 -12.85
C ASP A 84 34.45 12.39 -11.66
N GLU A 85 35.28 12.11 -10.68
CA GLU A 85 35.42 12.95 -9.48
C GLU A 85 35.98 14.33 -9.84
N GLN A 86 37.03 14.38 -10.68
CA GLN A 86 37.76 15.58 -11.02
C GLN A 86 37.38 16.10 -12.40
N MET A 87 36.38 16.96 -12.45
CA MET A 87 35.96 17.63 -13.69
C MET A 87 36.07 19.15 -13.56
N PRO A 88 36.36 19.89 -14.66
CA PRO A 88 36.43 21.35 -14.64
C PRO A 88 35.02 21.96 -14.36
N GLY A 89 35.02 23.01 -13.54
CA GLY A 89 33.78 23.70 -13.13
C GLY A 89 33.08 23.01 -11.98
N LEU A 90 32.00 22.30 -12.24
CA LEU A 90 31.29 21.50 -11.24
C LEU A 90 31.94 20.12 -11.14
N GLY A 91 32.56 19.80 -9.99
CA GLY A 91 33.17 18.50 -9.71
C GLY A 91 32.17 17.38 -9.59
N GLY A 92 32.64 16.11 -9.63
CA GLY A 92 31.76 14.94 -9.59
C GLY A 92 30.96 14.83 -8.29
N LEU A 93 31.53 15.18 -7.13
CA LEU A 93 30.84 15.13 -5.84
C LEU A 93 29.70 16.16 -5.75
N ASP A 94 29.94 17.38 -6.21
CA ASP A 94 28.91 18.41 -6.24
C ASP A 94 27.81 18.10 -7.26
N ALA A 95 28.18 17.47 -8.39
CA ALA A 95 27.25 16.98 -9.38
C ALA A 95 26.39 15.80 -8.84
N LEU A 96 26.99 14.87 -8.10
CA LEU A 96 26.30 13.78 -7.41
C LEU A 96 25.19 14.31 -6.50
N GLU A 97 25.50 15.31 -5.66
CA GLU A 97 24.53 15.89 -4.73
C GLU A 97 23.32 16.46 -5.47
N GLN A 98 23.57 17.27 -6.51
CA GLN A 98 22.50 17.87 -7.32
C GLN A 98 21.71 16.84 -8.13
N ILE A 99 22.34 15.77 -8.62
CA ILE A 99 21.65 14.67 -9.30
C ILE A 99 20.74 13.94 -8.31
N LYS A 100 21.22 13.64 -7.11
CA LYS A 100 20.44 12.94 -6.08
C LYS A 100 19.30 13.79 -5.51
N GLU A 101 19.43 15.09 -5.48
CA GLU A 101 18.32 15.99 -5.13
C GLU A 101 17.20 15.96 -6.17
N ARG A 102 17.52 15.82 -7.46
CA ARG A 102 16.54 15.81 -8.56
C ARG A 102 16.00 14.41 -8.88
N ARG A 103 16.85 13.39 -8.74
CA ARG A 103 16.57 11.99 -9.06
C ARG A 103 17.19 11.05 -8.01
N PRO A 104 16.61 10.93 -6.82
CA PRO A 104 17.16 10.12 -5.72
C PRO A 104 17.45 8.66 -6.09
N GLU A 105 16.59 8.05 -6.91
CA GLU A 105 16.68 6.66 -7.34
C GLU A 105 17.75 6.38 -8.39
N THR A 106 18.19 7.37 -9.16
CA THR A 106 19.15 7.10 -10.24
C THR A 106 20.49 6.64 -9.67
N PRO A 107 20.97 5.41 -9.97
CA PRO A 107 22.25 4.93 -9.50
C PRO A 107 23.38 5.79 -10.05
N VAL A 108 24.26 6.29 -9.18
CA VAL A 108 25.44 7.07 -9.56
C VAL A 108 26.68 6.31 -9.14
N VAL A 109 27.61 6.13 -10.09
CA VAL A 109 28.91 5.49 -9.91
C VAL A 109 30.00 6.53 -10.01
N MET A 110 30.78 6.70 -8.98
CA MET A 110 31.92 7.61 -8.98
C MET A 110 33.15 6.94 -9.61
N ILE A 111 33.92 7.70 -10.39
CA ILE A 111 35.22 7.28 -10.95
C ILE A 111 36.30 8.18 -10.34
N THR A 112 37.26 7.58 -9.64
CA THR A 112 38.27 8.31 -8.86
C THR A 112 39.68 7.84 -9.16
N LYS A 113 40.70 8.69 -8.89
CA LYS A 113 42.13 8.36 -9.03
C LYS A 113 42.78 7.87 -7.74
N SER A 114 42.14 8.00 -6.59
CA SER A 114 42.76 7.76 -5.28
C SER A 114 42.01 6.71 -4.44
N GLU A 115 42.78 5.84 -3.77
CA GLU A 115 42.24 4.87 -2.80
C GLU A 115 42.02 5.50 -1.40
N GLU A 116 42.65 6.66 -1.11
CA GLU A 116 42.57 7.30 0.21
C GLU A 116 41.22 7.98 0.49
N GLU A 117 40.38 8.13 -0.51
CA GLU A 117 39.05 8.76 -0.42
C GLU A 117 37.98 7.90 0.23
N HIS A 118 38.28 6.66 0.58
CA HIS A 118 37.39 5.81 1.39
C HIS A 118 36.96 6.44 2.73
N LEU A 119 37.71 7.39 3.26
CA LEU A 119 37.34 8.12 4.49
C LEU A 119 36.23 9.16 4.25
N MET A 120 36.00 9.58 2.99
CA MET A 120 34.82 10.37 2.61
C MET A 120 33.56 9.51 2.41
N GLU A 121 33.71 8.20 2.24
CA GLU A 121 32.58 7.28 2.04
C GLU A 121 31.61 7.27 3.22
N ASP A 122 32.07 7.42 4.45
CA ASP A 122 31.18 7.46 5.62
C ASP A 122 30.25 8.69 5.63
N ALA A 123 30.65 9.79 5.00
CA ALA A 123 29.83 11.00 4.88
C ALA A 123 28.97 11.02 3.59
N ILE A 124 29.45 10.38 2.52
CA ILE A 124 28.80 10.38 1.19
C ILE A 124 28.22 9.00 0.86
N GLY A 125 28.64 7.96 1.56
CA GLY A 125 28.43 6.54 1.28
C GLY A 125 26.98 6.06 1.13
N ARG A 126 25.99 6.86 1.52
CA ARG A 126 24.57 6.58 1.28
C ARG A 126 24.05 7.12 -0.05
N LYS A 127 24.82 7.95 -0.78
CA LYS A 127 24.38 8.60 -2.03
C LYS A 127 24.95 7.95 -3.28
N ILE A 128 26.08 7.24 -3.22
CA ILE A 128 26.68 6.54 -4.38
C ILE A 128 26.26 5.08 -4.42
N ALA A 129 26.03 4.57 -5.63
CA ALA A 129 25.70 3.16 -5.85
C ALA A 129 26.94 2.28 -5.95
N ASP A 130 28.06 2.84 -6.42
CA ASP A 130 29.35 2.17 -6.54
C ASP A 130 30.46 3.19 -6.84
N TYR A 131 31.74 2.74 -6.76
CA TYR A 131 32.89 3.54 -7.20
C TYR A 131 33.86 2.66 -8.03
N LEU A 132 34.61 3.30 -8.93
CA LEU A 132 35.63 2.68 -9.75
C LEU A 132 36.93 3.48 -9.66
N ILE A 133 38.07 2.78 -9.56
CA ILE A 133 39.39 3.41 -9.47
C ILE A 133 40.03 3.46 -10.86
N LYS A 134 40.52 4.64 -11.27
CA LYS A 134 41.29 4.81 -12.52
C LYS A 134 42.67 4.12 -12.42
N PRO A 135 43.12 3.38 -13.44
CA PRO A 135 42.52 3.24 -14.77
C PRO A 135 41.37 2.25 -14.81
N VAL A 136 40.21 2.69 -15.26
CA VAL A 136 39.02 1.83 -15.37
C VAL A 136 39.16 0.85 -16.54
N HIS A 137 38.73 -0.38 -16.31
CA HIS A 137 38.73 -1.41 -17.35
C HIS A 137 37.31 -1.57 -17.95
N PRO A 138 37.15 -1.70 -19.29
CA PRO A 138 35.81 -1.87 -19.88
C PRO A 138 34.99 -2.99 -19.26
N LYS A 139 35.64 -4.07 -18.82
CA LYS A 139 34.98 -5.21 -18.13
C LYS A 139 34.47 -4.84 -16.74
N GLN A 140 35.17 -3.98 -16.01
CA GLN A 140 34.74 -3.51 -14.69
C GLN A 140 33.46 -2.68 -14.82
N ILE A 141 33.45 -1.72 -15.77
CA ILE A 141 32.28 -0.91 -16.04
C ILE A 141 31.10 -1.78 -16.44
N LEU A 142 31.28 -2.77 -17.31
CA LEU A 142 30.24 -3.71 -17.70
C LEU A 142 29.71 -4.52 -16.50
N LEU A 143 30.60 -4.97 -15.60
CA LEU A 143 30.18 -5.71 -14.40
C LEU A 143 29.39 -4.81 -13.44
N THR A 144 29.79 -3.56 -13.28
CA THR A 144 29.05 -2.57 -12.48
C THR A 144 27.68 -2.29 -13.11
N CYS A 145 27.60 -2.04 -14.43
CA CYS A 145 26.33 -1.92 -15.13
C CYS A 145 25.43 -3.13 -14.89
N LYS A 146 25.96 -4.35 -15.09
CA LYS A 146 25.19 -5.58 -14.86
C LYS A 146 24.72 -5.71 -13.42
N ARG A 147 25.56 -5.42 -12.45
CA ARG A 147 25.19 -5.49 -11.04
C ARG A 147 24.07 -4.50 -10.68
N LEU A 148 24.14 -3.28 -11.20
CA LEU A 148 23.17 -2.23 -10.90
C LEU A 148 21.88 -2.35 -11.72
N LEU A 149 21.96 -2.78 -12.99
CA LEU A 149 20.83 -2.82 -13.91
C LEU A 149 20.22 -4.22 -14.05
N ASP A 150 21.06 -5.26 -14.14
CA ASP A 150 20.58 -6.63 -14.23
C ASP A 150 20.15 -7.18 -12.85
N GLY A 151 20.64 -6.58 -11.76
CA GLY A 151 20.24 -6.98 -10.41
C GLY A 151 18.73 -6.86 -10.18
N ASP A 152 18.13 -5.76 -10.60
CA ASP A 152 16.69 -5.55 -10.50
C ASP A 152 15.93 -6.39 -11.52
N ARG A 153 16.44 -6.55 -12.74
CA ARG A 153 15.86 -7.44 -13.75
C ARG A 153 15.94 -8.92 -13.33
N ILE A 154 17.09 -9.38 -12.86
CA ILE A 154 17.27 -10.76 -12.36
C ILE A 154 16.38 -10.98 -11.13
N ARG A 155 16.26 -10.00 -10.23
CA ARG A 155 15.36 -10.07 -9.09
C ARG A 155 13.90 -10.12 -9.54
N GLY A 156 13.51 -9.30 -10.51
CA GLY A 156 12.16 -9.31 -11.09
C GLY A 156 11.83 -10.65 -11.77
N GLU A 157 12.75 -11.19 -12.59
CA GLU A 157 12.60 -12.52 -13.21
C GLU A 157 12.50 -13.63 -12.15
N GLN A 158 13.29 -13.56 -11.06
CA GLN A 158 13.23 -14.52 -9.97
C GLN A 158 11.89 -14.42 -9.22
N VAL A 159 11.43 -13.22 -8.91
CA VAL A 159 10.10 -12.99 -8.26
C VAL A 159 8.98 -13.56 -9.12
N GLN A 160 9.01 -13.33 -10.43
CA GLN A 160 8.02 -13.91 -11.34
C GLN A 160 8.05 -15.44 -11.35
N GLN A 161 9.24 -16.05 -11.36
CA GLN A 161 9.39 -17.50 -11.28
C GLN A 161 8.89 -18.06 -9.95
N ASP A 162 9.26 -17.41 -8.85
CA ASP A 162 8.82 -17.78 -7.50
C ASP A 162 7.29 -17.70 -7.38
N TYR A 163 6.68 -16.65 -7.93
CA TYR A 163 5.23 -16.52 -7.99
C TYR A 163 4.58 -17.64 -8.82
N LEU A 164 5.05 -17.88 -10.04
CA LEU A 164 4.48 -18.93 -10.89
C LEU A 164 4.61 -20.33 -10.27
N GLN A 165 5.70 -20.58 -9.53
CA GLN A 165 5.87 -21.81 -8.76
C GLN A 165 4.89 -21.88 -7.58
N ALA A 166 4.70 -20.78 -6.85
CA ALA A 166 3.78 -20.68 -5.72
C ALA A 166 2.31 -20.67 -6.14
N PHE A 167 2.01 -20.19 -7.35
CA PHE A 167 0.64 -20.09 -7.89
C PHE A 167 -0.13 -21.41 -7.81
N GLY A 168 0.48 -22.52 -8.23
CA GLY A 168 -0.16 -23.83 -8.18
C GLY A 168 -0.47 -24.29 -6.76
N GLN A 169 0.44 -24.02 -5.82
CA GLN A 169 0.24 -24.36 -4.40
C GLN A 169 -0.86 -23.51 -3.77
N LEU A 170 -0.86 -22.21 -4.03
CA LEU A 170 -1.87 -21.29 -3.53
C LEU A 170 -3.25 -21.62 -4.10
N SER A 171 -3.34 -21.89 -5.41
CA SER A 171 -4.59 -22.30 -6.05
C SER A 171 -5.14 -23.64 -5.50
N ALA A 172 -4.27 -24.60 -5.20
CA ALA A 172 -4.66 -25.85 -4.56
C ALA A 172 -5.18 -25.64 -3.13
N ARG A 173 -4.55 -24.74 -2.36
CA ARG A 173 -5.01 -24.35 -1.01
C ARG A 173 -6.40 -23.72 -1.07
N LEU A 174 -6.64 -22.79 -1.99
CA LEU A 174 -7.94 -22.13 -2.17
C LEU A 174 -9.07 -23.08 -2.60
N GLY A 175 -8.75 -24.23 -3.17
CA GLY A 175 -9.70 -25.28 -3.51
C GLY A 175 -10.10 -26.20 -2.34
N GLY A 176 -9.45 -26.08 -1.18
CA GLY A 176 -9.68 -26.85 0.03
C GLY A 176 -10.29 -26.04 1.17
N PRO A 177 -10.69 -26.69 2.26
CA PRO A 177 -11.08 -25.97 3.47
C PRO A 177 -9.85 -25.32 4.11
N LEU A 178 -9.98 -24.06 4.49
CA LEU A 178 -8.95 -23.29 5.19
C LEU A 178 -9.48 -22.87 6.56
N ALA A 179 -8.61 -22.90 7.57
CA ALA A 179 -8.87 -22.31 8.88
C ALA A 179 -8.62 -20.79 8.84
N HIS A 180 -9.05 -20.07 9.87
CA HIS A 180 -8.95 -18.61 9.90
C HIS A 180 -7.50 -18.11 9.90
N ASP A 181 -6.57 -18.80 10.53
CA ASP A 181 -5.14 -18.51 10.51
C ASP A 181 -4.52 -18.77 9.12
N GLU A 182 -4.93 -19.81 8.44
CA GLU A 182 -4.50 -20.13 7.09
C GLU A 182 -4.96 -19.07 6.06
N TRP A 183 -6.12 -18.42 6.27
CA TRP A 183 -6.56 -17.28 5.45
C TRP A 183 -5.67 -16.06 5.61
N ILE A 184 -5.18 -15.80 6.82
CA ILE A 184 -4.19 -14.76 7.07
C ILE A 184 -2.90 -15.04 6.26
N ASP A 185 -2.42 -16.29 6.25
CA ASP A 185 -1.23 -16.66 5.48
C ASP A 185 -1.44 -16.55 3.96
N VAL A 186 -2.63 -16.94 3.47
CA VAL A 186 -3.00 -16.73 2.06
C VAL A 186 -2.95 -15.23 1.72
N TYR A 187 -3.56 -14.39 2.54
CA TYR A 187 -3.60 -12.94 2.30
C TYR A 187 -2.21 -12.31 2.36
N LYS A 188 -1.39 -12.67 3.34
CA LYS A 188 0.02 -12.24 3.43
C LYS A 188 0.79 -12.57 2.15
N GLN A 189 0.60 -13.79 1.63
CA GLN A 189 1.29 -14.25 0.43
C GLN A 189 0.85 -13.48 -0.81
N LEU A 190 -0.47 -13.25 -0.97
CA LEU A 190 -1.02 -12.46 -2.08
C LEU A 190 -0.50 -11.02 -2.04
N VAL A 191 -0.55 -10.35 -0.89
CA VAL A 191 -0.07 -8.98 -0.73
C VAL A 191 1.43 -8.89 -1.00
N ARG A 192 2.23 -9.86 -0.55
CA ARG A 192 3.67 -9.89 -0.82
C ARG A 192 3.93 -9.96 -2.32
N PHE A 193 3.25 -10.86 -3.05
CA PHE A 193 3.40 -10.94 -4.51
C PHE A 193 2.91 -9.67 -5.21
N ASP A 194 1.84 -9.04 -4.73
CA ASP A 194 1.36 -7.77 -5.30
C ASP A 194 2.41 -6.65 -5.18
N LEU A 195 3.12 -6.59 -4.03
CA LEU A 195 4.22 -5.64 -3.82
C LEU A 195 5.47 -6.00 -4.64
N ASP A 196 5.84 -7.28 -4.67
CA ASP A 196 7.08 -7.73 -5.32
C ASP A 196 6.96 -7.71 -6.86
N LEU A 197 5.75 -7.85 -7.42
CA LEU A 197 5.46 -7.77 -8.86
C LEU A 197 5.08 -6.35 -9.33
N GLU A 198 5.13 -5.35 -8.46
CA GLU A 198 4.86 -3.96 -8.84
C GLU A 198 5.87 -3.48 -9.89
N GLY A 199 5.36 -2.99 -11.05
CA GLY A 199 6.19 -2.63 -12.20
C GLY A 199 6.72 -3.81 -13.04
N GLY A 200 6.32 -5.06 -12.73
CA GLY A 200 6.66 -6.26 -13.48
C GLY A 200 5.81 -6.48 -14.75
N ASP A 201 5.89 -7.70 -15.29
CA ASP A 201 5.18 -8.11 -16.51
C ASP A 201 3.65 -8.07 -16.30
N GLU A 202 2.94 -7.38 -17.19
CA GLU A 202 1.47 -7.21 -17.14
C GLU A 202 0.72 -8.55 -17.20
N SER A 203 1.23 -9.54 -17.91
CA SER A 203 0.58 -10.86 -18.02
C SER A 203 0.65 -11.63 -16.70
N VAL A 204 1.77 -11.53 -15.97
CA VAL A 204 1.92 -12.13 -14.63
C VAL A 204 1.05 -11.39 -13.61
N ARG A 205 0.95 -10.08 -13.74
CA ARG A 205 0.08 -9.26 -12.89
C ARG A 205 -1.39 -9.62 -13.08
N GLN A 206 -1.84 -9.82 -14.31
CA GLN A 206 -3.22 -10.28 -14.58
C GLN A 206 -3.52 -11.64 -13.95
N ILE A 207 -2.55 -12.56 -13.95
CA ILE A 207 -2.71 -13.87 -13.27
C ILE A 207 -2.87 -13.68 -11.75
N LEU A 208 -2.12 -12.77 -11.15
CA LEU A 208 -2.24 -12.44 -9.73
C LEU A 208 -3.62 -11.81 -9.41
N ASP A 209 -4.09 -10.90 -10.25
CA ASP A 209 -5.41 -10.27 -10.09
C ASP A 209 -6.55 -11.31 -10.15
N ASP A 210 -6.47 -12.27 -11.10
CA ASP A 210 -7.42 -13.37 -11.18
C ASP A 210 -7.34 -14.30 -9.95
N GLN A 211 -6.15 -14.50 -9.40
CA GLN A 211 -5.96 -15.29 -8.18
C GLN A 211 -6.51 -14.56 -6.95
N TYR A 212 -6.31 -13.24 -6.85
CA TYR A 212 -6.93 -12.41 -5.81
C TYR A 212 -8.46 -12.50 -5.84
N LYS A 213 -9.03 -12.42 -7.05
CA LYS A 213 -10.47 -12.55 -7.24
C LYS A 213 -10.97 -13.92 -6.78
N GLY A 214 -10.32 -15.00 -7.20
CA GLY A 214 -10.66 -16.36 -6.76
C GLY A 214 -10.52 -16.56 -5.25
N ALA A 215 -9.50 -15.92 -4.63
CA ALA A 215 -9.32 -15.94 -3.19
C ALA A 215 -10.46 -15.19 -2.48
N ASN A 216 -10.85 -14.01 -2.95
CA ASN A 216 -11.98 -13.26 -2.38
C ASN A 216 -13.32 -13.99 -2.52
N GLU A 217 -13.58 -14.67 -3.64
CA GLU A 217 -14.75 -15.53 -3.79
C GLU A 217 -14.78 -16.69 -2.75
N ALA A 218 -13.63 -17.35 -2.56
CA ALA A 218 -13.52 -18.43 -1.59
C ALA A 218 -13.61 -17.92 -0.14
N PHE A 219 -13.01 -16.78 0.14
CA PHE A 219 -13.05 -16.12 1.43
C PHE A 219 -14.48 -15.68 1.82
N ALA A 220 -15.23 -15.12 0.87
CA ALA A 220 -16.62 -14.73 1.12
C ALA A 220 -17.47 -15.93 1.54
N ARG A 221 -17.32 -17.11 0.88
CA ARG A 221 -17.99 -18.35 1.29
C ARG A 221 -17.55 -18.80 2.68
N PHE A 222 -16.27 -18.75 2.96
CA PHE A 222 -15.72 -19.09 4.27
C PHE A 222 -16.31 -18.21 5.38
N ILE A 223 -16.40 -16.90 5.16
CA ILE A 223 -17.01 -15.96 6.11
C ILE A 223 -18.50 -16.25 6.28
N GLU A 224 -19.25 -16.48 5.20
CA GLU A 224 -20.68 -16.81 5.29
C GLU A 224 -20.93 -18.06 6.14
N GLU A 225 -20.08 -19.09 6.02
CA GLU A 225 -20.19 -20.35 6.75
C GLU A 225 -19.74 -20.24 8.22
N ARG A 226 -18.62 -19.52 8.49
CA ARG A 226 -17.94 -19.56 9.78
C ARG A 226 -18.24 -18.39 10.71
N TYR A 227 -18.57 -17.24 10.17
CA TYR A 227 -18.75 -16.03 10.97
C TYR A 227 -19.87 -16.17 12.03
N PRO A 228 -21.04 -16.78 11.75
CA PRO A 228 -22.06 -17.00 12.77
C PRO A 228 -21.59 -17.88 13.95
N GLU A 229 -20.72 -18.88 13.67
CA GLU A 229 -20.14 -19.72 14.71
C GLU A 229 -19.22 -18.90 15.62
N TRP A 230 -18.41 -17.99 15.05
CA TRP A 230 -17.53 -17.10 15.81
C TRP A 230 -18.30 -16.10 16.67
N ILE A 231 -19.39 -15.58 16.16
CA ILE A 231 -20.27 -14.67 16.93
C ILE A 231 -20.90 -15.42 18.11
N THR A 232 -21.32 -16.66 17.89
CA THR A 232 -21.88 -17.52 18.98
C THR A 232 -20.82 -17.77 20.05
N ALA A 233 -19.60 -18.20 19.66
CA ALA A 233 -18.49 -18.43 20.57
C ALA A 233 -18.11 -17.15 21.35
N ALA A 234 -18.08 -16.00 20.67
CA ALA A 234 -17.81 -14.71 21.33
C ALA A 234 -18.88 -14.34 22.37
N ARG A 235 -20.16 -14.61 22.09
CA ARG A 235 -21.27 -14.40 23.03
C ARG A 235 -21.20 -15.34 24.23
N ASP A 236 -20.71 -16.55 24.04
CA ASP A 236 -20.44 -17.53 25.10
C ASP A 236 -19.14 -17.21 25.88
N SER A 237 -18.52 -16.06 25.58
CA SER A 237 -17.28 -15.57 26.20
C SER A 237 -16.06 -16.44 25.94
N GLU A 238 -16.06 -17.20 24.85
CA GLU A 238 -14.85 -17.89 24.40
C GLU A 238 -13.80 -16.87 23.93
N LYS A 239 -12.58 -17.07 24.38
CA LYS A 239 -11.44 -16.23 23.94
C LYS A 239 -11.05 -16.54 22.49
N PRO A 240 -10.43 -15.58 21.79
CA PRO A 240 -9.76 -15.86 20.52
C PRO A 240 -8.74 -16.99 20.66
N GLY A 241 -8.62 -17.83 19.64
CA GLY A 241 -7.72 -18.98 19.61
C GLY A 241 -8.07 -19.94 18.48
N GLU A 242 -7.97 -21.25 18.72
CA GLU A 242 -8.24 -22.26 17.68
C GLU A 242 -9.68 -22.28 17.18
N SER A 243 -10.68 -22.00 18.05
CA SER A 243 -12.11 -22.06 17.71
C SER A 243 -12.60 -20.85 16.93
N ARG A 244 -12.01 -19.67 17.16
CA ARG A 244 -12.35 -18.42 16.47
C ARG A 244 -11.17 -17.44 16.43
N PRO A 245 -11.10 -16.58 15.42
CA PRO A 245 -10.10 -15.50 15.37
C PRO A 245 -10.41 -14.42 16.40
N MET A 246 -9.43 -13.54 16.63
CA MET A 246 -9.65 -12.24 17.24
C MET A 246 -10.56 -11.40 16.35
N LEU A 247 -11.65 -10.88 16.89
CA LEU A 247 -12.58 -9.97 16.23
C LEU A 247 -12.39 -8.55 16.74
N SER A 248 -12.94 -7.55 16.05
CA SER A 248 -12.78 -6.13 16.41
C SER A 248 -13.04 -5.82 17.90
N HIS A 249 -14.05 -6.42 18.51
CA HIS A 249 -14.39 -6.20 19.92
C HIS A 249 -13.41 -6.83 20.92
N ASP A 250 -12.53 -7.71 20.49
CA ASP A 250 -11.51 -8.34 21.34
C ASP A 250 -10.25 -7.50 21.50
N ILE A 251 -9.94 -6.60 20.53
CA ILE A 251 -8.65 -5.94 20.37
C ILE A 251 -8.15 -5.27 21.66
N ILE A 252 -8.96 -4.41 22.25
CA ILE A 252 -8.55 -3.70 23.48
C ILE A 252 -8.33 -4.71 24.62
N GLY A 253 -9.19 -5.74 24.72
CA GLY A 253 -9.10 -6.78 25.75
C GLY A 253 -7.85 -7.65 25.64
N GLU A 254 -7.50 -8.06 24.43
CA GLU A 254 -6.43 -9.06 24.19
C GLU A 254 -5.07 -8.40 23.84
N SER A 255 -5.06 -7.20 23.22
CA SER A 255 -3.83 -6.58 22.76
C SER A 255 -3.40 -5.34 23.57
N VAL A 256 -4.33 -4.64 24.24
CA VAL A 256 -4.01 -3.43 25.00
C VAL A 256 -4.03 -3.67 26.51
N MET A 257 -5.07 -4.29 27.04
CA MET A 257 -5.20 -4.51 28.50
C MET A 257 -4.04 -5.30 29.12
N PRO A 258 -3.47 -6.34 28.50
CA PRO A 258 -2.33 -7.04 29.08
C PRO A 258 -1.12 -6.13 29.30
N LEU A 259 -0.95 -5.08 28.50
CA LEU A 259 0.14 -4.10 28.59
C LEU A 259 -0.05 -3.11 29.76
N LEU A 260 -1.27 -3.00 30.30
CA LEU A 260 -1.61 -2.10 31.39
C LEU A 260 -1.33 -2.70 32.77
N GLY A 261 -0.79 -3.93 32.84
CA GLY A 261 -0.49 -4.63 34.09
C GLY A 261 -1.73 -5.11 34.85
N ASP A 262 -1.54 -5.60 36.09
CA ASP A 262 -2.59 -6.15 36.91
C ASP A 262 -3.54 -5.07 37.47
N VAL A 263 -4.75 -5.50 37.89
CA VAL A 263 -5.76 -4.62 38.50
C VAL A 263 -5.21 -3.95 39.77
N GLY A 264 -5.24 -2.64 39.82
CA GLY A 264 -4.71 -1.84 40.92
C GLY A 264 -3.20 -1.59 40.88
N GLY A 265 -2.51 -2.10 39.82
CA GLY A 265 -1.12 -1.79 39.52
C GLY A 265 -1.00 -0.61 38.55
N THR A 266 0.16 0.00 38.50
CA THR A 266 0.52 0.94 37.43
C THR A 266 1.16 0.16 36.27
N PRO A 267 0.88 0.49 35.01
CA PRO A 267 1.57 -0.12 33.89
C PRO A 267 3.09 0.16 34.00
N GLU A 268 3.90 -0.78 33.56
CA GLU A 268 5.36 -0.59 33.52
C GLU A 268 5.74 0.61 32.64
N ARG A 269 4.96 0.85 31.61
CA ARG A 269 5.14 1.91 30.61
C ARG A 269 3.80 2.45 30.16
N PRO A 270 3.70 3.74 29.78
CA PRO A 270 2.51 4.28 29.13
C PRO A 270 2.20 3.51 27.86
N VAL A 271 0.93 3.24 27.63
CA VAL A 271 0.44 2.55 26.41
C VAL A 271 -0.27 3.58 25.53
N VAL A 272 0.14 3.65 24.26
CA VAL A 272 -0.49 4.50 23.26
C VAL A 272 -1.13 3.62 22.18
N PHE A 273 -2.44 3.65 22.12
CA PHE A 273 -3.23 2.90 21.15
C PHE A 273 -3.61 3.80 19.98
N PHE A 274 -3.11 3.51 18.78
CA PHE A 274 -3.50 4.17 17.54
C PHE A 274 -4.47 3.31 16.75
N LEU A 275 -5.60 3.90 16.40
CA LEU A 275 -6.51 3.36 15.40
C LEU A 275 -6.42 4.23 14.14
N ILE A 276 -5.87 3.68 13.06
CA ILE A 276 -5.77 4.34 11.75
C ILE A 276 -6.93 3.84 10.90
N ASP A 277 -7.89 4.71 10.66
CA ASP A 277 -9.12 4.42 9.94
C ASP A 277 -8.86 3.96 8.52
N CYS A 278 -9.45 2.83 8.13
CA CYS A 278 -9.39 2.28 6.77
C CYS A 278 -7.98 1.87 6.30
N LEU A 279 -7.04 1.57 7.23
CA LEU A 279 -5.67 1.16 6.89
C LEU A 279 -5.65 -0.30 6.45
N ARG A 280 -5.29 -0.56 5.20
CA ARG A 280 -5.12 -1.89 4.62
C ARG A 280 -3.77 -2.49 5.01
N TYR A 281 -3.68 -3.83 4.95
CA TYR A 281 -2.44 -4.54 5.25
C TYR A 281 -1.29 -4.22 4.28
N ASP A 282 -1.57 -4.04 2.99
CA ASP A 282 -0.55 -3.66 2.00
C ASP A 282 0.05 -2.27 2.26
N GLN A 283 -0.76 -1.32 2.77
CA GLN A 283 -0.29 -0.01 3.23
C GLN A 283 0.48 -0.13 4.56
N TRP A 284 -0.03 -0.96 5.49
CA TRP A 284 0.66 -1.22 6.75
C TRP A 284 2.09 -1.71 6.55
N LEU A 285 2.32 -2.67 5.65
CA LEU A 285 3.66 -3.20 5.36
C LEU A 285 4.67 -2.11 4.94
N LEU A 286 4.20 -1.06 4.26
CA LEU A 286 5.06 0.06 3.87
C LEU A 286 5.29 1.01 5.04
N PHE A 287 4.28 1.27 5.86
CA PHE A 287 4.42 2.06 7.10
C PHE A 287 5.35 1.35 8.10
N GLU A 288 5.18 0.04 8.25
CA GLU A 288 6.01 -0.79 9.13
C GLU A 288 7.50 -0.69 8.79
N ARG A 289 7.89 -0.68 7.50
CA ARG A 289 9.28 -0.50 7.07
C ARG A 289 9.89 0.80 7.61
N THR A 290 9.14 1.89 7.62
CA THR A 290 9.58 3.17 8.18
C THR A 290 9.66 3.10 9.70
N LEU A 291 8.66 2.47 10.35
CA LEU A 291 8.60 2.34 11.80
C LEU A 291 9.70 1.42 12.36
N GLN A 292 10.07 0.36 11.65
CA GLN A 292 11.15 -0.56 12.04
C GLN A 292 12.53 0.11 12.15
N GLN A 293 12.70 1.31 11.63
CA GLN A 293 13.92 2.10 11.85
C GLN A 293 14.07 2.60 13.30
N HIS A 294 12.96 2.63 14.04
CA HIS A 294 12.87 3.21 15.38
C HIS A 294 12.25 2.28 16.43
N PHE A 295 11.54 1.25 15.98
CA PHE A 295 10.80 0.32 16.83
C PHE A 295 11.07 -1.14 16.47
N GLU A 296 11.09 -1.99 17.48
CA GLU A 296 10.79 -3.42 17.31
C GLU A 296 9.29 -3.57 17.09
N VAL A 297 8.90 -4.24 16.02
CA VAL A 297 7.49 -4.40 15.61
C VAL A 297 7.10 -5.87 15.67
N GLU A 298 6.03 -6.15 16.40
CA GLU A 298 5.42 -7.47 16.53
C GLU A 298 3.98 -7.36 16.02
N THR A 299 3.64 -8.12 14.97
CA THR A 299 2.33 -8.00 14.29
C THR A 299 1.50 -9.25 14.50
N ASP A 300 0.33 -9.07 15.10
CA ASP A 300 -0.76 -10.02 15.22
C ASP A 300 -1.91 -9.62 14.27
N TRP A 301 -3.02 -10.35 14.28
CA TRP A 301 -4.10 -10.19 13.33
C TRP A 301 -5.47 -10.22 13.98
N HIS A 302 -6.39 -9.45 13.40
CA HIS A 302 -7.80 -9.58 13.73
C HIS A 302 -8.66 -9.62 12.46
N TYR A 303 -9.86 -10.13 12.62
CA TYR A 303 -10.93 -10.06 11.63
C TYR A 303 -11.85 -8.90 12.00
N SER A 304 -12.01 -7.95 11.09
CA SER A 304 -13.01 -6.89 11.28
C SER A 304 -14.42 -7.49 11.33
N ILE A 305 -15.22 -7.02 12.28
CA ILE A 305 -16.63 -7.43 12.35
C ILE A 305 -17.42 -6.89 11.16
N LEU A 306 -18.50 -7.58 10.84
CA LEU A 306 -19.40 -7.19 9.76
C LEU A 306 -20.54 -6.29 10.26
N PRO A 307 -20.93 -5.29 9.46
CA PRO A 307 -20.25 -4.79 8.26
C PRO A 307 -18.90 -4.18 8.61
N THR A 308 -17.94 -4.29 7.69
CA THR A 308 -16.61 -3.67 7.81
C THR A 308 -16.69 -2.16 7.61
N ALA A 309 -17.33 -1.50 8.55
CA ALA A 309 -17.68 -0.09 8.47
C ALA A 309 -17.49 0.59 9.83
N THR A 310 -16.99 1.81 9.79
CA THR A 310 -16.62 2.62 10.96
C THR A 310 -17.67 2.62 12.08
N PRO A 311 -18.99 2.80 11.82
CA PRO A 311 -19.99 2.82 12.89
C PRO A 311 -20.15 1.50 13.65
N TYR A 312 -19.76 0.39 13.03
CA TYR A 312 -19.83 -0.95 13.63
C TYR A 312 -18.49 -1.36 14.22
N SER A 313 -17.47 -1.48 13.38
CA SER A 313 -16.18 -2.05 13.77
C SER A 313 -15.42 -1.19 14.77
N ARG A 314 -15.36 0.14 14.56
CA ARG A 314 -14.64 1.04 15.48
C ARG A 314 -15.33 1.12 16.83
N ASN A 315 -16.65 1.27 16.84
CA ASN A 315 -17.39 1.29 18.10
C ASN A 315 -17.27 -0.04 18.85
N ALA A 316 -17.20 -1.17 18.15
CA ALA A 316 -16.94 -2.47 18.76
C ALA A 316 -15.53 -2.57 19.36
N ILE A 317 -14.50 -2.03 18.69
CA ILE A 317 -13.13 -1.96 19.23
C ILE A 317 -13.13 -1.20 20.56
N PHE A 318 -13.63 0.03 20.57
CA PHE A 318 -13.63 0.87 21.78
C PHE A 318 -14.57 0.37 22.88
N GLY A 319 -15.70 -0.20 22.48
CA GLY A 319 -16.67 -0.73 23.44
C GLY A 319 -16.35 -2.12 23.96
N GLY A 320 -15.52 -2.91 23.29
CA GLY A 320 -15.29 -4.31 23.63
C GLY A 320 -16.59 -5.13 23.66
N LEU A 321 -17.52 -4.85 22.74
CA LEU A 321 -18.84 -5.43 22.65
C LEU A 321 -19.24 -5.61 21.18
N LEU A 322 -20.04 -6.61 20.90
CA LEU A 322 -20.69 -6.75 19.58
C LEU A 322 -21.66 -5.58 19.33
N PRO A 323 -21.91 -5.19 18.07
CA PRO A 323 -22.81 -4.09 17.72
C PRO A 323 -24.21 -4.20 18.33
N MET A 324 -24.77 -5.42 18.40
CA MET A 324 -26.07 -5.67 19.04
C MET A 324 -26.07 -5.34 20.53
N ASP A 325 -24.95 -5.61 21.21
CA ASP A 325 -24.82 -5.35 22.65
C ASP A 325 -24.51 -3.87 22.92
N LEU A 326 -23.76 -3.21 22.03
CA LEU A 326 -23.59 -1.75 22.04
C LEU A 326 -24.93 -1.03 21.88
N ALA A 327 -25.76 -1.45 20.93
CA ALA A 327 -27.09 -0.88 20.72
C ALA A 327 -28.00 -1.05 21.94
N ARG A 328 -27.93 -2.19 22.62
CA ARG A 328 -28.71 -2.43 23.87
C ARG A 328 -28.20 -1.61 25.04
N ARG A 329 -26.87 -1.48 25.17
CA ARG A 329 -26.23 -0.80 26.30
C ARG A 329 -26.25 0.72 26.16
N PHE A 330 -26.14 1.22 24.94
CA PHE A 330 -26.04 2.64 24.63
C PHE A 330 -27.06 3.07 23.55
N PRO A 331 -28.37 2.89 23.78
CA PRO A 331 -29.39 3.14 22.77
C PRO A 331 -29.40 4.59 22.23
N ASP A 332 -28.94 5.55 23.06
CA ASP A 332 -28.88 6.96 22.68
C ASP A 332 -27.53 7.39 22.05
N ARG A 333 -26.55 6.50 22.01
CA ARG A 333 -25.18 6.84 21.57
C ARG A 333 -24.68 5.97 20.42
N PHE A 334 -25.18 4.74 20.30
CA PHE A 334 -24.86 3.86 19.20
C PHE A 334 -25.92 4.03 18.12
N THR A 335 -25.50 4.51 16.96
CA THR A 335 -26.34 4.67 15.77
C THR A 335 -25.71 3.93 14.62
N ALA A 336 -26.48 3.03 14.02
CA ALA A 336 -26.08 2.25 12.83
C ALA A 336 -26.51 2.92 11.51
N ASP A 337 -27.42 3.89 11.57
CA ASP A 337 -27.98 4.59 10.41
C ASP A 337 -27.03 5.69 9.93
N VAL A 338 -26.33 5.39 8.83
CA VAL A 338 -25.59 6.39 8.08
C VAL A 338 -26.57 7.12 7.17
N ARG A 339 -26.88 8.37 7.49
CA ARG A 339 -27.48 9.31 6.53
C ARG A 339 -26.33 10.14 5.95
N ASP A 340 -26.33 10.38 4.65
CA ASP A 340 -25.22 10.96 3.87
C ASP A 340 -24.54 12.24 4.44
N ASP A 341 -25.16 12.93 5.40
CA ASP A 341 -24.66 14.19 5.96
C ASP A 341 -24.14 14.08 7.42
N ASP A 342 -24.19 12.87 8.06
CA ASP A 342 -24.01 12.74 9.52
C ASP A 342 -22.79 11.88 9.95
N GLU A 343 -21.86 11.55 9.04
CA GLU A 343 -20.67 10.72 9.37
C GLU A 343 -19.88 11.18 10.62
N PRO A 344 -19.65 12.47 10.88
CA PRO A 344 -18.96 12.91 12.09
C PRO A 344 -19.70 12.60 13.39
N SER A 345 -21.03 12.44 13.34
CA SER A 345 -21.86 12.20 14.53
C SER A 345 -21.95 10.72 14.93
N LEU A 346 -21.72 9.80 13.99
CA LEU A 346 -21.86 8.36 14.20
C LEU A 346 -20.81 7.74 15.13
N ASN A 347 -19.66 8.40 15.27
CA ASN A 347 -18.52 7.99 16.08
C ASN A 347 -18.10 9.09 17.06
N ALA A 348 -19.07 9.68 17.72
CA ALA A 348 -18.83 10.78 18.66
C ALA A 348 -18.61 10.30 20.11
N HIS A 349 -18.70 9.00 20.39
CA HIS A 349 -18.75 8.45 21.74
C HIS A 349 -17.73 7.36 22.04
N GLU A 350 -16.68 7.24 21.20
CA GLU A 350 -15.62 6.22 21.36
C GLU A 350 -14.93 6.33 22.73
N ASP A 351 -14.71 7.55 23.23
CA ASP A 351 -14.16 7.81 24.56
C ASP A 351 -15.04 7.24 25.69
N ALA A 352 -16.35 7.42 25.57
CA ALA A 352 -17.32 6.90 26.54
C ALA A 352 -17.42 5.37 26.47
N PHE A 353 -17.30 4.77 25.28
CA PHE A 353 -17.29 3.33 25.11
C PHE A 353 -16.02 2.71 25.71
N LEU A 354 -14.85 3.31 25.47
CA LEU A 354 -13.59 2.87 26.08
C LEU A 354 -13.62 2.96 27.60
N ARG A 355 -14.16 4.04 28.15
CA ARG A 355 -14.32 4.20 29.60
C ARG A 355 -15.23 3.12 30.19
N ASP A 356 -16.35 2.84 29.55
CA ASP A 356 -17.27 1.77 29.97
C ASP A 356 -16.60 0.39 29.89
N LEU A 357 -15.80 0.15 28.86
CA LEU A 357 -15.03 -1.10 28.73
C LEU A 357 -14.05 -1.26 29.92
N LEU A 358 -13.28 -0.21 30.24
CA LEU A 358 -12.37 -0.24 31.38
C LEU A 358 -13.13 -0.47 32.70
N ASP A 359 -14.28 0.18 32.89
CA ASP A 359 -15.13 0.02 34.06
C ASP A 359 -15.65 -1.41 34.22
N ARG A 360 -16.13 -2.03 33.13
CA ARG A 360 -16.59 -3.43 33.09
C ARG A 360 -15.47 -4.43 33.39
N ARG A 361 -14.24 -4.09 33.02
CA ARG A 361 -13.04 -4.90 33.28
C ARG A 361 -12.39 -4.58 34.64
N HIS A 362 -13.08 -3.83 35.51
CA HIS A 362 -12.59 -3.40 36.82
C HIS A 362 -11.28 -2.58 36.77
N ARG A 363 -11.06 -1.83 35.68
CA ARG A 363 -9.86 -0.99 35.43
C ARG A 363 -10.18 0.51 35.57
N LYS A 364 -10.95 0.90 36.60
CA LYS A 364 -11.21 2.30 36.95
C LYS A 364 -9.98 3.07 37.40
N ASP A 365 -8.93 2.34 37.80
CA ASP A 365 -7.61 2.82 38.16
C ASP A 365 -6.87 3.46 36.98
N ILE A 366 -7.16 3.07 35.74
CA ILE A 366 -6.47 3.51 34.53
C ILE A 366 -6.84 4.96 34.20
N ARG A 367 -5.84 5.84 34.21
CA ARG A 367 -5.96 7.20 33.67
C ARG A 367 -5.91 7.11 32.15
N MET A 368 -6.99 7.46 31.50
CA MET A 368 -7.07 7.40 30.03
C MET A 368 -7.23 8.78 29.41
N ARG A 369 -6.68 8.94 28.21
CA ARG A 369 -6.88 10.06 27.30
C ARG A 369 -7.40 9.53 25.96
N TYR A 370 -8.27 10.29 25.32
CA TYR A 370 -8.77 10.00 23.99
C TYR A 370 -8.60 11.22 23.09
N GLU A 371 -8.10 11.04 21.88
CA GLU A 371 -7.99 12.08 20.87
C GLU A 371 -8.41 11.56 19.49
N LYS A 372 -9.07 12.40 18.71
CA LYS A 372 -9.48 12.11 17.34
C LYS A 372 -8.94 13.19 16.42
N ILE A 373 -8.22 12.77 15.38
CA ILE A 373 -7.52 13.64 14.46
C ILE A 373 -8.14 13.48 13.07
N SER A 374 -8.85 14.52 12.62
CA SER A 374 -9.59 14.50 11.37
C SER A 374 -9.04 15.48 10.33
N THR A 375 -8.21 16.44 10.71
CA THR A 375 -7.63 17.43 9.79
C THR A 375 -6.10 17.48 9.88
N ALA A 376 -5.45 17.97 8.84
CA ALA A 376 -3.99 18.16 8.84
C ALA A 376 -3.54 19.19 9.90
N SER A 377 -4.35 20.21 10.18
CA SER A 377 -4.05 21.20 11.23
C SER A 377 -4.13 20.62 12.63
N ASP A 378 -5.11 19.73 12.88
CA ASP A 378 -5.20 19.01 14.17
C ASP A 378 -3.99 18.08 14.34
N GLY A 379 -3.56 17.44 13.23
CA GLY A 379 -2.39 16.57 13.23
C GLY A 379 -1.09 17.30 13.54
N ALA A 380 -0.85 18.46 12.95
CA ALA A 380 0.32 19.29 13.27
C ALA A 380 0.33 19.70 14.75
N ALA A 381 -0.80 20.22 15.26
CA ALA A 381 -0.95 20.58 16.68
C ALA A 381 -0.82 19.36 17.61
N PHE A 382 -1.18 18.17 17.15
CA PHE A 382 -0.98 16.91 17.89
C PHE A 382 0.49 16.54 17.98
N ALA A 383 1.25 16.60 16.88
CA ALA A 383 2.67 16.26 16.87
C ALA A 383 3.48 17.12 17.83
N ASP A 384 3.15 18.42 17.95
CA ASP A 384 3.82 19.35 18.88
C ASP A 384 3.64 18.97 20.36
N ARG A 385 2.64 18.13 20.69
CA ARG A 385 2.30 17.73 22.06
C ARG A 385 2.15 16.22 22.25
N VAL A 386 2.74 15.43 21.36
CA VAL A 386 2.60 13.96 21.39
C VAL A 386 3.09 13.34 22.70
N THR A 387 4.09 13.95 23.34
CA THR A 387 4.60 13.51 24.65
C THR A 387 3.59 13.64 25.78
N ASP A 388 2.53 14.44 25.62
CA ASP A 388 1.44 14.50 26.59
C ASP A 388 0.67 13.17 26.70
N LEU A 389 0.72 12.33 25.66
CA LEU A 389 0.13 11.00 25.66
C LEU A 389 0.78 10.08 26.72
N LEU A 390 2.02 10.36 27.10
CA LEU A 390 2.80 9.57 28.06
C LEU A 390 2.53 9.97 29.50
N GLN A 391 1.70 11.00 29.75
CA GLN A 391 1.34 11.46 31.11
C GLN A 391 0.21 10.65 31.75
N VAL A 392 -0.42 9.75 30.97
CA VAL A 392 -1.50 8.87 31.42
C VAL A 392 -1.13 7.41 31.13
N ASP A 393 -1.88 6.49 31.69
CA ASP A 393 -1.60 5.06 31.60
C ASP A 393 -2.00 4.49 30.23
N LEU A 394 -3.09 5.00 29.64
CA LEU A 394 -3.60 4.64 28.31
C LEU A 394 -4.00 5.89 27.53
N SER A 395 -3.38 6.12 26.40
CA SER A 395 -3.81 7.11 25.42
C SER A 395 -4.36 6.42 24.17
N ALA A 396 -5.58 6.76 23.76
CA ALA A 396 -6.19 6.25 22.53
C ALA A 396 -6.30 7.37 21.49
N VAL A 397 -5.78 7.14 20.31
CA VAL A 397 -5.70 8.13 19.22
C VAL A 397 -6.35 7.55 17.97
N VAL A 398 -7.31 8.25 17.40
CA VAL A 398 -7.96 7.91 16.13
C VAL A 398 -7.44 8.82 15.04
N VAL A 399 -7.02 8.24 13.91
CA VAL A 399 -6.47 8.96 12.76
C VAL A 399 -7.30 8.64 11.52
N ASN A 400 -8.05 9.60 10.99
CA ASN A 400 -9.02 9.40 9.90
C ASN A 400 -8.43 9.62 8.50
N PHE A 401 -7.13 9.90 8.36
CA PHE A 401 -6.57 10.37 7.09
C PHE A 401 -6.71 9.35 5.95
N VAL A 402 -6.48 8.05 6.19
CA VAL A 402 -6.50 7.04 5.10
C VAL A 402 -7.91 6.86 4.56
N ASP A 403 -8.92 6.89 5.43
CA ASP A 403 -10.32 6.86 5.02
C ASP A 403 -10.73 8.11 4.23
N ILE A 404 -10.35 9.30 4.71
CA ILE A 404 -10.55 10.56 3.98
C ILE A 404 -9.90 10.51 2.60
N LEU A 405 -8.70 9.91 2.47
CA LEU A 405 -8.02 9.76 1.19
C LEU A 405 -8.80 8.82 0.25
N ALA A 406 -9.33 7.71 0.75
CA ALA A 406 -10.14 6.75 -0.03
C ALA A 406 -11.41 7.42 -0.58
N HIS A 407 -12.14 8.14 0.28
CA HIS A 407 -13.34 8.89 -0.10
C HIS A 407 -13.02 10.04 -1.07
N SER A 408 -11.99 10.85 -0.77
CA SER A 408 -11.56 11.97 -1.62
C SER A 408 -11.13 11.51 -3.02
N ARG A 409 -10.44 10.36 -3.13
CA ARG A 409 -10.10 9.78 -4.43
C ARG A 409 -11.36 9.42 -5.22
N SER A 410 -12.36 8.87 -4.56
CA SER A 410 -13.61 8.48 -5.20
C SER A 410 -14.40 9.67 -5.75
N ASP A 411 -14.30 10.84 -5.14
CA ASP A 411 -15.02 12.05 -5.53
C ASP A 411 -14.20 13.00 -6.43
N SER A 412 -12.86 12.97 -6.35
CA SER A 412 -11.97 13.86 -7.09
C SER A 412 -11.42 13.22 -8.36
N ARG A 413 -11.74 13.83 -9.53
CA ARG A 413 -11.15 13.42 -10.81
C ARG A 413 -9.63 13.53 -10.81
N VAL A 414 -9.06 14.55 -10.19
CA VAL A 414 -7.61 14.77 -10.14
C VAL A 414 -6.94 13.64 -9.33
N LEU A 415 -7.51 13.28 -8.18
CA LEU A 415 -6.96 12.19 -7.37
C LEU A 415 -7.09 10.83 -8.07
N ARG A 416 -8.15 10.59 -8.85
CA ARG A 416 -8.27 9.39 -9.68
C ARG A 416 -7.21 9.32 -10.79
N GLU A 417 -6.82 10.45 -11.36
CA GLU A 417 -5.74 10.52 -12.35
C GLU A 417 -4.35 10.32 -11.71
N ILE A 418 -4.14 10.78 -10.46
CA ILE A 418 -2.87 10.60 -9.71
C ILE A 418 -2.74 9.17 -9.17
N ALA A 419 -3.83 8.60 -8.67
CA ALA A 419 -3.87 7.25 -8.11
C ALA A 419 -4.87 6.38 -8.90
N PRO A 420 -4.54 5.95 -10.13
CA PRO A 420 -5.48 5.24 -11.02
C PRO A 420 -5.74 3.79 -10.59
N ASP A 421 -4.90 3.21 -9.77
CA ASP A 421 -4.93 1.80 -9.36
C ASP A 421 -4.54 1.61 -7.90
N VAL A 422 -4.51 0.37 -7.43
CA VAL A 422 -4.15 0.01 -6.06
C VAL A 422 -2.69 0.35 -5.74
N PRO A 423 -1.68 0.05 -6.59
CA PRO A 423 -0.30 0.45 -6.35
C PRO A 423 -0.13 1.97 -6.19
N ALA A 424 -0.73 2.76 -7.08
CA ALA A 424 -0.63 4.22 -7.02
C ALA A 424 -1.34 4.80 -5.77
N TYR A 425 -2.50 4.24 -5.37
CA TYR A 425 -3.18 4.61 -4.13
C TYR A 425 -2.33 4.26 -2.90
N ARG A 426 -1.72 3.09 -2.87
CA ARG A 426 -0.79 2.66 -1.82
C ARG A 426 0.43 3.59 -1.74
N GLY A 427 1.05 3.91 -2.88
CA GLY A 427 2.18 4.85 -2.96
C GLY A 427 1.84 6.25 -2.45
N LEU A 428 0.64 6.75 -2.76
CA LEU A 428 0.18 8.05 -2.26
C LEU A 428 0.02 8.06 -0.74
N SER A 429 -0.56 7.01 -0.15
CA SER A 429 -0.70 6.90 1.31
C SER A 429 0.65 6.73 2.02
N THR A 430 1.59 5.99 1.41
CA THR A 430 2.96 5.82 1.93
C THR A 430 3.72 7.14 1.93
N THR A 431 3.71 7.86 0.80
CA THR A 431 4.34 9.18 0.70
C THR A 431 3.78 10.16 1.72
N TRP A 432 2.45 10.15 1.91
CA TRP A 432 1.85 10.95 2.97
C TRP A 432 2.38 10.54 4.35
N PHE A 433 2.39 9.25 4.67
CA PHE A 433 2.84 8.78 5.99
C PHE A 433 4.28 9.23 6.28
N GLU A 434 5.20 9.01 5.35
CA GLU A 434 6.63 9.34 5.48
C GLU A 434 6.90 10.82 5.73
N HIS A 435 6.06 11.70 5.18
CA HIS A 435 6.21 13.16 5.27
C HIS A 435 5.15 13.83 6.17
N SER A 436 4.39 13.05 6.93
CA SER A 436 3.30 13.55 7.75
C SER A 436 3.70 13.81 9.20
N TRP A 437 2.89 14.61 9.86
CA TRP A 437 2.89 14.78 11.31
C TRP A 437 2.82 13.45 12.08
N LEU A 438 2.24 12.41 11.48
CA LEU A 438 2.09 11.09 12.12
C LEU A 438 3.44 10.37 12.22
N SER A 439 4.24 10.40 11.15
CA SER A 439 5.63 9.89 11.18
C SER A 439 6.48 10.66 12.18
N ASP A 440 6.32 12.00 12.26
CA ASP A 440 7.01 12.82 13.25
C ASP A 440 6.61 12.45 14.69
N ALA A 441 5.32 12.20 14.92
CA ALA A 441 4.80 11.76 16.21
C ALA A 441 5.40 10.40 16.63
N PHE A 442 5.48 9.43 15.71
CA PHE A 442 6.10 8.14 16.01
C PHE A 442 7.59 8.27 16.30
N ARG A 443 8.33 9.09 15.55
CA ARG A 443 9.75 9.35 15.84
C ARG A 443 9.95 9.94 17.23
N GLN A 444 9.13 10.88 17.65
CA GLN A 444 9.18 11.44 19.00
C GLN A 444 8.83 10.38 20.07
N LEU A 445 7.81 9.55 19.85
CA LEU A 445 7.46 8.47 20.78
C LEU A 445 8.59 7.45 20.94
N ALA A 446 9.36 7.20 19.87
CA ALA A 446 10.49 6.29 19.89
C ALA A 446 11.64 6.76 20.81
N GLU A 447 11.71 8.04 21.14
CA GLU A 447 12.67 8.60 22.08
C GLU A 447 12.31 8.33 23.57
N HIS A 448 11.10 7.78 23.82
CA HIS A 448 10.57 7.58 25.16
C HIS A 448 10.29 6.10 25.46
N ASP A 449 10.28 5.75 26.75
CA ASP A 449 9.94 4.40 27.20
C ASP A 449 8.40 4.23 27.23
N CYS A 450 7.84 3.80 26.11
CA CYS A 450 6.40 3.56 25.95
C CYS A 450 6.15 2.30 25.11
N THR A 451 4.92 1.82 25.11
CA THR A 451 4.46 0.79 24.18
C THR A 451 3.38 1.38 23.27
N VAL A 452 3.55 1.22 21.97
CA VAL A 452 2.56 1.68 20.99
C VAL A 452 1.86 0.47 20.38
N VAL A 453 0.52 0.51 20.32
CA VAL A 453 -0.29 -0.50 19.63
C VAL A 453 -1.00 0.19 18.46
N ILE A 454 -0.87 -0.35 17.26
CA ILE A 454 -1.48 0.20 16.03
C ILE A 454 -2.40 -0.83 15.44
N THR A 455 -3.60 -0.41 15.03
CA THR A 455 -4.54 -1.24 14.27
C THR A 455 -5.42 -0.39 13.35
N SER A 456 -6.31 -1.06 12.62
CA SER A 456 -7.39 -0.44 11.84
C SER A 456 -8.73 -1.04 12.24
N ASP A 457 -9.82 -0.33 11.99
CA ASP A 457 -11.18 -0.82 12.20
C ASP A 457 -11.68 -1.64 10.99
N HIS A 458 -11.31 -1.26 9.79
CA HIS A 458 -11.56 -1.96 8.53
C HIS A 458 -10.56 -1.53 7.47
N GLY A 459 -10.48 -2.27 6.37
CA GLY A 459 -9.80 -1.81 5.17
C GLY A 459 -10.79 -1.36 4.10
N ALA A 460 -10.32 -1.26 2.85
CA ALA A 460 -11.14 -0.91 1.69
C ALA A 460 -10.74 -1.74 0.48
N VAL A 461 -11.71 -2.01 -0.40
CA VAL A 461 -11.50 -2.70 -1.66
C VAL A 461 -11.78 -1.76 -2.84
N ARG A 462 -10.98 -1.86 -3.90
CA ARG A 462 -11.24 -1.19 -5.17
C ARG A 462 -12.45 -1.83 -5.85
N SER A 463 -13.58 -1.14 -5.84
CA SER A 463 -14.87 -1.67 -6.30
C SER A 463 -15.08 -1.44 -7.78
N LEU A 464 -15.22 -2.52 -8.55
CA LEU A 464 -15.31 -2.51 -10.01
C LEU A 464 -16.66 -3.00 -10.53
N ASN A 465 -17.35 -3.88 -9.78
CA ASN A 465 -18.50 -4.61 -10.24
C ASN A 465 -19.79 -4.21 -9.50
N ALA A 466 -20.74 -3.61 -10.24
CA ALA A 466 -22.02 -3.17 -9.69
C ALA A 466 -23.01 -4.33 -9.58
N THR A 467 -23.60 -4.52 -8.39
CA THR A 467 -24.65 -5.48 -8.10
C THR A 467 -25.97 -4.76 -7.87
N LYS A 468 -27.02 -5.26 -8.51
CA LYS A 468 -28.39 -4.69 -8.35
C LYS A 468 -28.98 -5.11 -7.01
N VAL A 469 -29.47 -4.12 -6.26
CA VAL A 469 -30.20 -4.34 -5.03
C VAL A 469 -31.59 -3.69 -5.11
N ILE A 470 -32.57 -4.36 -4.55
CA ILE A 470 -33.92 -3.82 -4.35
C ILE A 470 -34.15 -3.76 -2.84
N GLY A 471 -34.69 -2.66 -2.35
CA GLY A 471 -35.03 -2.43 -0.95
C GLY A 471 -36.01 -1.29 -0.80
N ASP A 472 -36.53 -1.10 0.39
CA ASP A 472 -37.45 -0.02 0.73
C ASP A 472 -36.70 1.34 0.78
N ARG A 473 -37.44 2.45 0.86
CA ARG A 473 -36.87 3.81 0.94
C ARG A 473 -36.05 4.07 2.20
N GLU A 474 -36.28 3.30 3.24
CA GLU A 474 -35.59 3.39 4.54
C GLU A 474 -34.31 2.54 4.59
N THR A 475 -33.89 1.94 3.47
CA THR A 475 -32.67 1.15 3.39
C THR A 475 -31.44 2.05 3.51
N SER A 476 -30.40 1.58 4.23
CA SER A 476 -29.15 2.31 4.43
C SER A 476 -28.48 2.73 3.09
N THR A 477 -27.72 3.83 3.10
CA THR A 477 -27.12 4.43 1.91
C THR A 477 -25.80 3.78 1.53
N SER A 478 -25.09 3.09 2.43
CA SER A 478 -23.79 2.45 2.17
C SER A 478 -23.77 1.62 0.87
N LEU A 479 -22.63 1.61 0.19
CA LEU A 479 -22.47 0.96 -1.10
C LEU A 479 -22.03 -0.52 -0.98
N ARG A 480 -21.43 -0.92 0.14
CA ARG A 480 -20.92 -2.27 0.35
C ARG A 480 -21.76 -3.10 1.31
N TYR A 481 -22.61 -2.48 2.09
CA TYR A 481 -23.64 -3.19 2.88
C TYR A 481 -24.98 -2.47 2.78
N LYS A 482 -26.04 -3.18 3.07
CA LYS A 482 -27.38 -2.61 3.22
C LYS A 482 -28.08 -3.31 4.39
N HIS A 483 -28.84 -2.54 5.16
CA HIS A 483 -29.81 -3.09 6.07
C HIS A 483 -31.17 -2.42 5.86
N GLY A 484 -32.23 -3.13 6.13
CA GLY A 484 -33.59 -2.67 5.90
C GLY A 484 -34.54 -3.80 5.60
N ARG A 485 -35.78 -3.42 5.20
CA ARG A 485 -36.86 -4.37 4.87
C ARG A 485 -36.88 -4.67 3.38
N ASN A 486 -37.41 -5.86 3.04
CA ASN A 486 -37.65 -6.27 1.65
C ASN A 486 -36.40 -6.24 0.75
N LEU A 487 -35.22 -6.42 1.33
CA LEU A 487 -33.98 -6.49 0.57
C LEU A 487 -33.98 -7.71 -0.36
N LYS A 488 -33.60 -7.49 -1.62
CA LYS A 488 -33.42 -8.53 -2.63
C LYS A 488 -32.13 -8.27 -3.40
N VAL A 489 -31.31 -9.30 -3.50
CA VAL A 489 -30.04 -9.31 -4.22
C VAL A 489 -29.84 -10.71 -4.80
N ASP A 490 -29.01 -10.87 -5.83
CA ASP A 490 -28.58 -12.21 -6.28
C ASP A 490 -27.69 -12.83 -5.19
N GLY A 491 -28.08 -14.00 -4.66
CA GLY A 491 -27.37 -14.67 -3.58
C GLY A 491 -25.96 -15.14 -3.91
N ARG A 492 -25.54 -15.07 -5.17
CA ARG A 492 -24.14 -15.33 -5.59
C ARG A 492 -23.27 -14.08 -5.55
N GLU A 493 -23.87 -12.91 -5.38
CA GLU A 493 -23.20 -11.62 -5.46
C GLU A 493 -23.14 -10.89 -4.10
N ALA A 494 -23.75 -11.47 -3.06
CA ALA A 494 -23.77 -10.89 -1.72
C ALA A 494 -24.13 -11.97 -0.68
N ILE A 495 -23.64 -11.78 0.54
CA ILE A 495 -24.09 -12.54 1.71
C ILE A 495 -25.42 -11.96 2.18
N PHE A 496 -26.44 -12.77 2.32
CA PHE A 496 -27.77 -12.37 2.78
C PHE A 496 -28.03 -12.86 4.20
N VAL A 497 -28.14 -11.91 5.15
CA VAL A 497 -28.34 -12.18 6.57
C VAL A 497 -29.80 -11.96 6.94
N LYS A 498 -30.52 -13.07 7.20
CA LYS A 498 -31.94 -13.07 7.62
C LYS A 498 -32.10 -12.81 9.11
N GLU A 499 -31.18 -13.36 9.89
CA GLU A 499 -31.18 -13.25 11.35
C GLU A 499 -29.94 -12.42 11.76
N PRO A 500 -30.07 -11.08 11.89
CA PRO A 500 -28.96 -10.19 12.22
C PRO A 500 -28.23 -10.57 13.50
N GLU A 501 -28.93 -11.15 14.46
CA GLU A 501 -28.38 -11.57 15.75
C GLU A 501 -27.33 -12.69 15.62
N ASP A 502 -27.42 -13.53 14.58
CA ASP A 502 -26.41 -14.57 14.28
C ASP A 502 -25.08 -13.94 13.84
N TYR A 503 -25.14 -12.70 13.35
CA TYR A 503 -23.97 -11.89 12.97
C TYR A 503 -23.60 -10.83 14.02
N GLY A 504 -24.19 -10.88 15.23
CA GLY A 504 -23.94 -9.91 16.30
C GLY A 504 -24.47 -8.50 16.00
N LEU A 505 -25.45 -8.40 15.11
CA LEU A 505 -25.98 -7.13 14.61
C LEU A 505 -27.28 -6.74 15.32
N PRO A 506 -27.55 -5.44 15.51
CA PRO A 506 -28.82 -4.98 16.02
C PRO A 506 -29.93 -5.18 14.98
N ARG A 507 -31.14 -5.38 15.46
CA ARG A 507 -32.36 -5.43 14.66
C ARG A 507 -33.32 -4.34 15.12
N ALA A 508 -33.60 -3.36 14.25
CA ALA A 508 -34.54 -2.28 14.55
C ALA A 508 -36.02 -2.68 14.33
N GLY A 509 -36.28 -3.74 13.54
CA GLY A 509 -37.63 -4.20 13.22
C GLY A 509 -37.72 -5.69 12.89
N ILE A 510 -38.94 -6.24 12.99
CA ILE A 510 -39.20 -7.70 12.86
C ILE A 510 -38.72 -8.30 11.52
N ASN A 511 -38.68 -7.51 10.45
CA ASN A 511 -38.34 -7.97 9.10
C ASN A 511 -37.09 -7.28 8.55
N GLU A 512 -36.21 -6.81 9.42
CA GLU A 512 -34.96 -6.19 9.01
C GLU A 512 -33.92 -7.26 8.70
N ASN A 513 -33.29 -7.13 7.54
CA ASN A 513 -32.24 -8.00 7.04
C ASN A 513 -31.00 -7.17 6.74
N TYR A 514 -29.86 -7.85 6.66
CA TYR A 514 -28.61 -7.24 6.17
C TYR A 514 -28.13 -7.95 4.92
N ILE A 515 -27.46 -7.23 4.06
CA ILE A 515 -26.71 -7.79 2.94
C ILE A 515 -25.31 -7.18 2.91
N PHE A 516 -24.32 -8.00 2.61
CA PHE A 516 -22.92 -7.61 2.45
C PHE A 516 -22.46 -7.92 1.03
N ALA A 517 -21.90 -6.92 0.35
CA ALA A 517 -21.26 -7.14 -0.94
C ALA A 517 -19.98 -7.96 -0.75
N THR A 518 -19.74 -8.89 -1.65
CA THR A 518 -18.54 -9.73 -1.65
C THR A 518 -17.53 -9.22 -2.68
N GLU A 519 -16.29 -9.66 -2.58
CA GLU A 519 -15.26 -9.34 -3.56
C GLU A 519 -15.14 -7.81 -3.81
N ASP A 520 -15.04 -7.41 -5.08
CA ASP A 520 -14.98 -6.02 -5.55
C ASP A 520 -16.35 -5.44 -5.94
N ARG A 521 -17.46 -6.02 -5.44
CA ARG A 521 -18.82 -5.63 -5.78
C ARG A 521 -19.29 -4.44 -4.95
N TYR A 522 -20.25 -3.68 -5.50
CA TYR A 522 -20.97 -2.61 -4.80
C TYR A 522 -22.43 -2.56 -5.21
N PHE A 523 -23.29 -2.10 -4.32
CA PHE A 523 -24.74 -2.10 -4.50
C PHE A 523 -25.24 -0.86 -5.22
N VAL A 524 -26.06 -1.07 -6.23
CA VAL A 524 -26.73 -0.02 -6.99
C VAL A 524 -28.22 -0.32 -7.15
N TYR A 525 -29.05 0.67 -6.89
CA TYR A 525 -30.49 0.52 -7.12
C TYR A 525 -30.82 0.49 -8.63
N PRO A 526 -31.88 -0.23 -9.05
CA PRO A 526 -32.29 -0.29 -10.46
C PRO A 526 -32.62 1.08 -11.06
N THR A 527 -33.13 2.01 -10.24
CA THR A 527 -33.42 3.38 -10.66
C THR A 527 -32.11 4.15 -10.90
N ASN A 528 -31.93 4.64 -12.14
CA ASN A 528 -30.69 5.31 -12.58
C ASN A 528 -29.43 4.43 -12.48
N TYR A 529 -29.57 3.11 -12.66
CA TYR A 529 -28.50 2.12 -12.53
C TYR A 529 -27.19 2.55 -13.22
N HIS A 530 -27.25 2.90 -14.52
CA HIS A 530 -26.04 3.28 -15.28
C HIS A 530 -25.33 4.51 -14.72
N LYS A 531 -26.11 5.51 -14.25
CA LYS A 531 -25.54 6.74 -13.66
C LYS A 531 -24.76 6.43 -12.38
N TYR A 532 -25.32 5.59 -11.49
CA TYR A 532 -24.67 5.25 -10.24
C TYR A 532 -23.57 4.21 -10.45
N GLN A 533 -23.72 3.28 -11.41
CA GLN A 533 -22.65 2.37 -11.82
C GLN A 533 -21.42 3.15 -12.29
N GLU A 534 -21.59 4.14 -13.16
CA GLU A 534 -20.49 4.97 -13.66
C GLU A 534 -19.87 5.84 -12.56
N ARG A 535 -20.69 6.36 -11.65
CA ARG A 535 -20.24 7.23 -10.55
C ARG A 535 -19.34 6.49 -9.56
N TYR A 536 -19.73 5.27 -9.16
CA TYR A 536 -19.07 4.55 -8.06
C TYR A 536 -18.09 3.48 -8.53
N ARG A 537 -18.07 3.17 -9.80
CA ARG A 537 -17.07 2.28 -10.38
C ARG A 537 -15.67 2.84 -10.12
N ASP A 538 -14.75 1.96 -9.75
CA ASP A 538 -13.36 2.32 -9.49
C ASP A 538 -13.19 3.21 -8.24
N SER A 539 -14.08 3.06 -7.25
CA SER A 539 -13.96 3.69 -5.93
C SER A 539 -13.36 2.71 -4.92
N PHE A 540 -12.60 3.23 -3.95
CA PHE A 540 -12.24 2.46 -2.76
C PHE A 540 -13.41 2.55 -1.78
N LEU A 541 -14.01 1.41 -1.50
CA LEU A 541 -15.20 1.29 -0.66
C LEU A 541 -14.97 0.23 0.42
N HIS A 542 -15.75 0.33 1.50
CA HIS A 542 -15.73 -0.57 2.63
C HIS A 542 -17.16 -0.90 3.12
N GLY A 543 -17.29 -1.88 3.99
CA GLY A 543 -18.57 -2.33 4.54
C GLY A 543 -19.01 -3.74 4.10
N GLY A 544 -18.27 -4.38 3.19
CA GLY A 544 -18.54 -5.71 2.66
C GLY A 544 -17.60 -6.78 3.18
N VAL A 545 -17.40 -7.80 2.36
CA VAL A 545 -16.55 -8.96 2.66
C VAL A 545 -15.52 -9.13 1.55
N SER A 546 -14.30 -8.74 1.83
CA SER A 546 -13.10 -9.04 1.07
C SER A 546 -11.93 -9.26 2.03
N LEU A 547 -10.85 -9.87 1.54
CA LEU A 547 -9.62 -10.04 2.33
C LEU A 547 -9.09 -8.69 2.83
N GLU A 548 -9.15 -7.67 1.97
CA GLU A 548 -8.66 -6.32 2.21
C GLU A 548 -9.47 -5.56 3.26
N GLU A 549 -10.78 -5.82 3.36
CA GLU A 549 -11.66 -5.17 4.33
C GLU A 549 -11.62 -5.84 5.70
N VAL A 550 -11.46 -7.18 5.73
CA VAL A 550 -11.69 -8.01 6.92
C VAL A 550 -10.41 -8.34 7.65
N LEU A 551 -9.32 -8.66 6.94
CA LEU A 551 -8.06 -9.13 7.54
C LEU A 551 -7.10 -7.97 7.81
N LEU A 552 -6.93 -7.64 9.08
CA LEU A 552 -6.22 -6.43 9.50
C LEU A 552 -5.14 -6.72 10.55
N PRO A 553 -4.03 -5.97 10.52
CA PRO A 553 -2.96 -6.11 11.49
C PRO A 553 -3.31 -5.48 12.84
N VAL A 554 -2.79 -6.07 13.90
CA VAL A 554 -2.63 -5.45 15.22
C VAL A 554 -1.16 -5.48 15.56
N ALA A 555 -0.50 -4.35 15.49
CA ALA A 555 0.93 -4.25 15.68
C ALA A 555 1.28 -3.64 17.05
N THR A 556 2.19 -4.31 17.77
CA THR A 556 2.77 -3.80 19.01
C THR A 556 4.19 -3.35 18.74
N LEU A 557 4.50 -2.11 19.06
CA LEU A 557 5.77 -1.44 18.81
C LEU A 557 6.46 -1.08 20.13
N ARG A 558 7.74 -1.42 20.25
CA ARG A 558 8.60 -1.03 21.37
C ARG A 558 9.82 -0.29 20.81
N PRO A 559 10.18 0.89 21.36
CA PRO A 559 11.35 1.64 20.91
C PRO A 559 12.62 0.79 20.95
N THR A 560 13.38 0.82 19.84
CA THR A 560 14.75 0.25 19.82
C THR A 560 15.68 1.21 20.56
N ARG A 561 16.28 0.79 21.66
CA ARG A 561 17.22 1.59 22.48
C ARG A 561 18.62 1.61 21.90
#